data_acd3b82c0d8f07e7f649ad1a10ea54da
#
_entry.id   acd3b82c0d8f07e7f649ad1a10ea54da
#
_cell.length_a   1.000
_cell.length_b   1.000
_cell.length_c   1.000
_cell.angle_alpha   90.00
_cell.angle_beta   90.00
_cell.angle_gamma   90.00
#
_symmetry.space_group_name_H-M   'P 1'
#
loop_
_entity.id
_entity.type
_entity.pdbx_description
1 polymer ?
#
loop_
_entity_poly.entity_id
_entity_poly.type
_entity_poly.pdbx_seq_one_letter_code
_entity_poly.pdbx_strand_id
1 'polypeptide(L)'
;VYNRDVAVSWEGGGTWSEPVQPLVGRRVLTLGKPQPGEPSLQQQQMEGKRIPDYDEFDQKNRALLDNWASWDGYRLSQLSADSYSIRKRANDNNPWIGTFSGNRSNGYMFVGDVTGGIGVCMHDFWQSYPSSLEVSGTKTLVATITAWLWSPDAEPMDLRHYDNVAHDLNASYEDVQEGLSTPYGIARTTTITFVPQQGYRGKQWFAEQAMEFDKPGLLMASPVYLHEQRAFGVWSLPDRSTPFRTKVEDRLD
;
A
#
# COMPACT_ATOMS: atom_id res chain seq x y z
N VAL A 1 -2.70 12.22 -23.97
CA VAL A 1 -2.53 13.04 -22.76
C VAL A 1 -1.31 12.55 -22.03
N TYR A 2 -0.52 13.46 -21.59
CA TYR A 2 0.80 13.25 -21.05
C TYR A 2 0.80 13.60 -19.56
N ASN A 3 1.09 12.65 -18.70
CA ASN A 3 0.94 12.79 -17.26
C ASN A 3 2.24 12.57 -16.45
N ARG A 4 3.33 13.10 -16.95
CA ARG A 4 4.68 12.95 -16.39
C ARG A 4 4.87 13.53 -14.97
N ASP A 5 3.93 14.32 -14.50
CA ASP A 5 3.99 14.93 -13.18
C ASP A 5 3.34 14.07 -12.10
N VAL A 6 2.64 13.00 -12.48
CA VAL A 6 1.95 12.14 -11.50
C VAL A 6 2.88 11.07 -10.97
N ALA A 7 3.06 11.06 -9.66
CA ALA A 7 3.82 10.05 -8.94
C ALA A 7 2.89 9.02 -8.31
N VAL A 8 3.28 7.76 -8.38
CA VAL A 8 2.63 6.66 -7.69
C VAL A 8 3.68 5.91 -6.90
N SER A 9 3.46 5.73 -5.62
CA SER A 9 4.35 4.99 -4.71
C SER A 9 3.61 3.85 -4.04
N TRP A 10 4.34 2.78 -3.79
CA TRP A 10 3.87 1.56 -3.14
C TRP A 10 4.98 0.94 -2.30
N GLU A 11 4.68 -0.13 -1.59
CA GLU A 11 5.64 -0.88 -0.77
C GLU A 11 6.88 -1.27 -1.57
N GLY A 12 8.06 -0.89 -1.07
CA GLY A 12 9.36 -1.20 -1.68
C GLY A 12 9.64 -0.55 -3.03
N GLY A 13 8.69 0.21 -3.59
CA GLY A 13 8.84 0.82 -4.90
C GLY A 13 8.08 2.10 -5.09
N GLY A 14 8.12 2.57 -6.31
CA GLY A 14 7.40 3.74 -6.77
C GLY A 14 7.85 4.14 -8.15
N THR A 15 7.02 4.88 -8.85
CA THR A 15 7.33 5.41 -10.16
C THR A 15 6.53 6.66 -10.42
N TRP A 16 6.99 7.47 -11.35
CA TRP A 16 6.16 8.47 -11.99
C TRP A 16 5.33 7.78 -13.08
N SER A 17 4.11 8.20 -13.26
CA SER A 17 3.20 7.63 -14.26
C SER A 17 3.76 7.76 -15.66
N GLU A 18 4.67 8.70 -15.81
CA GLU A 18 5.39 8.90 -17.01
C GLU A 18 6.85 8.55 -16.86
N PRO A 19 7.38 7.65 -17.66
CA PRO A 19 8.76 7.29 -17.58
C PRO A 19 9.63 8.34 -18.27
N VAL A 20 10.16 9.27 -17.51
CA VAL A 20 11.45 9.88 -17.84
C VAL A 20 12.59 8.86 -17.58
N GLN A 21 12.22 7.72 -16.99
CA GLN A 21 13.13 6.63 -16.69
C GLN A 21 13.39 5.75 -17.90
N PRO A 22 14.65 5.33 -18.11
CA PRO A 22 14.99 4.34 -19.11
C PRO A 22 14.21 3.05 -18.88
N LEU A 23 13.53 2.59 -19.89
CA LEU A 23 13.16 1.19 -19.98
C LEU A 23 14.46 0.37 -19.94
N VAL A 24 14.52 -0.57 -19.00
CA VAL A 24 15.67 -1.46 -18.83
C VAL A 24 16.11 -2.03 -20.20
N GLY A 25 17.38 -1.82 -20.55
CA GLY A 25 17.97 -2.35 -21.77
C GLY A 25 17.94 -1.44 -23.01
N ARG A 26 17.31 -0.28 -22.95
CA ARG A 26 17.48 0.72 -23.99
C ARG A 26 18.33 1.88 -23.49
N ARG A 27 19.33 2.30 -24.26
CA ARG A 27 19.96 3.60 -24.06
C ARG A 27 18.87 4.63 -24.22
N VAL A 28 18.40 5.12 -23.12
CA VAL A 28 17.43 6.20 -23.13
C VAL A 28 18.15 7.42 -23.61
N LEU A 29 17.57 7.94 -24.63
CA LEU A 29 17.78 9.27 -25.03
C LEU A 29 17.44 10.14 -23.83
N THR A 30 18.48 10.67 -23.20
CA THR A 30 18.32 11.70 -22.20
C THR A 30 17.55 12.81 -22.85
N LEU A 31 16.33 13.03 -22.41
CA LEU A 31 15.58 14.23 -22.77
C LEU A 31 16.36 15.42 -22.25
N GLY A 32 16.88 16.20 -23.19
CA GLY A 32 17.82 17.26 -22.87
C GLY A 32 19.14 16.70 -22.33
N LYS A 33 20.25 16.95 -22.99
CA LYS A 33 21.54 16.76 -22.36
C LYS A 33 21.63 17.75 -21.20
N PRO A 34 21.76 17.29 -19.94
CA PRO A 34 22.02 18.22 -18.86
C PRO A 34 23.27 19.01 -19.22
N GLN A 35 23.26 20.28 -18.97
CA GLN A 35 24.48 21.10 -19.01
C GLN A 35 25.48 20.49 -18.01
N PRO A 36 26.77 20.58 -18.23
CA PRO A 36 27.75 20.09 -17.28
C PRO A 36 27.47 20.67 -15.89
N GLY A 37 27.14 19.79 -14.92
CA GLY A 37 26.82 20.18 -13.55
C GLY A 37 25.30 20.33 -13.26
N GLU A 38 24.43 20.25 -14.26
CA GLU A 38 22.99 20.24 -14.02
C GLU A 38 22.43 18.81 -13.88
N PRO A 39 21.50 18.57 -12.94
CA PRO A 39 20.84 17.27 -12.82
C PRO A 39 20.01 16.98 -14.05
N SER A 40 19.98 15.72 -14.48
CA SER A 40 19.10 15.28 -15.56
C SER A 40 17.63 15.47 -15.18
N LEU A 41 16.74 15.55 -16.17
CA LEU A 41 15.28 15.61 -15.92
C LEU A 41 14.80 14.43 -15.07
N GLN A 42 15.39 13.24 -15.31
CA GLN A 42 15.11 12.06 -14.48
C GLN A 42 15.51 12.27 -13.02
N GLN A 43 16.68 12.83 -12.75
CA GLN A 43 17.11 13.12 -11.39
C GLN A 43 16.19 14.17 -10.73
N GLN A 44 15.85 15.22 -11.46
CA GLN A 44 14.92 16.25 -10.97
C GLN A 44 13.55 15.62 -10.60
N GLN A 45 13.01 14.74 -11.44
CA GLN A 45 11.76 14.05 -11.18
C GLN A 45 11.88 13.13 -9.94
N MET A 46 12.96 12.36 -9.84
CA MET A 46 13.20 11.50 -8.68
C MET A 46 13.38 12.28 -7.37
N GLU A 47 13.87 13.50 -7.45
CA GLU A 47 13.99 14.44 -6.33
C GLU A 47 12.66 15.18 -6.03
N GLY A 48 11.58 14.86 -6.73
CA GLY A 48 10.29 15.52 -6.56
C GLY A 48 10.22 16.93 -7.12
N LYS A 49 11.14 17.28 -8.02
CA LYS A 49 11.12 18.57 -8.73
C LYS A 49 10.24 18.47 -9.97
N ARG A 50 9.55 19.58 -10.25
CA ARG A 50 8.77 19.70 -11.48
C ARG A 50 9.70 19.69 -12.70
N ILE A 51 9.36 18.87 -13.67
CA ILE A 51 10.00 18.88 -14.98
C ILE A 51 9.23 19.80 -15.94
N PRO A 52 9.86 20.29 -17.04
CA PRO A 52 9.20 21.18 -18.01
C PRO A 52 7.90 20.59 -18.55
N ASP A 53 6.93 21.43 -18.85
CA ASP A 53 5.70 21.02 -19.49
C ASP A 53 5.92 20.51 -20.93
N TYR A 54 5.03 19.66 -21.42
CA TYR A 54 5.18 19.06 -22.76
C TYR A 54 5.44 20.09 -23.85
N ASP A 55 4.77 21.24 -23.78
CA ASP A 55 4.89 22.30 -24.78
C ASP A 55 6.21 23.06 -24.72
N GLU A 56 6.96 22.95 -23.64
CA GLU A 56 8.28 23.53 -23.48
C GLU A 56 9.37 22.71 -24.16
N PHE A 57 9.09 21.43 -24.51
CA PHE A 57 10.04 20.61 -25.24
C PHE A 57 10.04 20.94 -26.75
N ASP A 58 11.21 20.79 -27.37
CA ASP A 58 11.33 20.87 -28.80
C ASP A 58 10.58 19.71 -29.50
N GLN A 59 10.35 19.84 -30.80
CA GLN A 59 9.60 18.86 -31.60
C GLN A 59 10.20 17.45 -31.53
N LYS A 60 11.54 17.34 -31.49
CA LYS A 60 12.24 16.05 -31.43
C LYS A 60 11.99 15.34 -30.10
N ASN A 61 12.08 16.10 -29.01
CA ASN A 61 11.82 15.57 -27.68
C ASN A 61 10.36 15.24 -27.47
N ARG A 62 9.40 16.04 -27.98
CA ARG A 62 7.98 15.70 -27.99
C ARG A 62 7.70 14.39 -28.71
N ALA A 63 8.27 14.20 -29.91
CA ALA A 63 8.11 12.95 -30.65
C ALA A 63 8.66 11.73 -29.90
N LEU A 64 9.72 11.88 -29.12
CA LEU A 64 10.24 10.83 -28.26
C LEU A 64 9.27 10.53 -27.12
N LEU A 65 8.74 11.56 -26.50
CA LEU A 65 7.77 11.45 -25.41
C LEU A 65 6.47 10.81 -25.89
N ASP A 66 5.97 11.13 -27.07
CA ASP A 66 4.76 10.57 -27.67
C ASP A 66 4.86 9.06 -27.92
N ASN A 67 6.08 8.58 -28.13
CA ASN A 67 6.34 7.15 -28.33
C ASN A 67 6.63 6.36 -27.04
N TRP A 68 6.63 7.02 -25.89
CA TRP A 68 6.84 6.34 -24.63
C TRP A 68 5.52 5.81 -24.06
N ALA A 69 5.62 4.65 -23.44
CA ALA A 69 4.49 4.09 -22.74
C ALA A 69 4.17 4.95 -21.51
N SER A 70 2.95 5.42 -21.43
CA SER A 70 2.39 6.05 -20.24
C SER A 70 1.40 5.12 -19.58
N TRP A 71 1.26 5.23 -18.27
CA TRP A 71 0.51 4.30 -17.45
C TRP A 71 -0.66 5.01 -16.81
N ASP A 72 -1.83 4.39 -16.83
CA ASP A 72 -3.05 4.94 -16.27
C ASP A 72 -3.49 4.28 -14.98
N GLY A 73 -3.12 3.03 -14.81
CA GLY A 73 -3.50 2.25 -13.64
C GLY A 73 -2.35 1.51 -12.99
N TYR A 74 -2.40 1.44 -11.66
CA TYR A 74 -1.45 0.70 -10.82
C TYR A 74 -2.24 -0.06 -9.75
N ARG A 75 -1.87 -1.30 -9.50
CA ARG A 75 -2.52 -2.11 -8.47
C ARG A 75 -1.50 -2.89 -7.66
N LEU A 76 -1.57 -2.74 -6.36
CA LEU A 76 -0.91 -3.55 -5.35
C LEU A 76 -1.92 -4.57 -4.86
N SER A 77 -1.64 -5.86 -5.00
CA SER A 77 -2.53 -6.95 -4.55
C SER A 77 -1.76 -7.91 -3.64
N GLN A 78 -2.26 -8.12 -2.45
CA GLN A 78 -1.84 -9.19 -1.53
C GLN A 78 -2.89 -10.30 -1.62
N LEU A 79 -2.55 -11.41 -2.27
CA LEU A 79 -3.50 -12.50 -2.53
C LEU A 79 -3.34 -13.69 -1.59
N SER A 80 -2.19 -13.77 -0.92
CA SER A 80 -1.91 -14.77 0.13
C SER A 80 -1.12 -14.14 1.27
N ALA A 81 -0.92 -14.87 2.35
CA ALA A 81 -0.18 -14.40 3.53
C ALA A 81 1.29 -14.05 3.25
N ASP A 82 1.84 -14.51 2.16
CA ASP A 82 3.27 -14.43 1.83
C ASP A 82 3.56 -14.04 0.37
N SER A 83 2.57 -13.52 -0.34
CA SER A 83 2.75 -13.10 -1.72
C SER A 83 1.93 -11.87 -2.07
N TYR A 84 2.61 -10.80 -2.45
CA TYR A 84 2.00 -9.65 -3.10
C TYR A 84 2.61 -9.37 -4.46
N SER A 85 1.84 -8.72 -5.30
CA SER A 85 2.27 -8.27 -6.62
C SER A 85 1.85 -6.83 -6.87
N ILE A 86 2.66 -6.14 -7.67
CA ILE A 86 2.34 -4.81 -8.18
C ILE A 86 2.26 -4.89 -9.68
N ARG A 87 1.17 -4.40 -10.21
CA ARG A 87 0.87 -4.39 -11.64
C ARG A 87 0.51 -2.99 -12.10
N LYS A 88 0.75 -2.72 -13.37
CA LYS A 88 0.38 -1.48 -14.04
C LYS A 88 -0.25 -1.76 -15.40
N ARG A 89 -1.05 -0.83 -15.89
CA ARG A 89 -1.65 -0.90 -17.22
C ARG A 89 -1.70 0.47 -17.88
N ALA A 90 -1.66 0.49 -19.21
CA ALA A 90 -1.66 1.74 -19.97
C ALA A 90 -3.06 2.39 -20.10
N ASN A 91 -4.11 1.58 -20.07
CA ASN A 91 -5.52 1.99 -20.05
C ASN A 91 -6.40 0.79 -19.69
N ASP A 92 -7.70 0.98 -19.55
CA ASP A 92 -8.65 -0.04 -19.14
C ASP A 92 -8.79 -1.22 -20.12
N ASN A 93 -8.46 -1.02 -21.39
CA ASN A 93 -8.52 -2.05 -22.42
C ASN A 93 -7.24 -2.89 -22.52
N ASN A 94 -6.17 -2.50 -21.81
CA ASN A 94 -4.91 -3.20 -21.84
C ASN A 94 -4.79 -4.18 -20.65
N PRO A 95 -4.10 -5.32 -20.85
CA PRO A 95 -3.81 -6.24 -19.75
C PRO A 95 -2.91 -5.60 -18.71
N TRP A 96 -3.00 -6.10 -17.49
CA TRP A 96 -2.09 -5.76 -16.41
C TRP A 96 -0.71 -6.35 -16.65
N ILE A 97 0.31 -5.55 -16.44
CA ILE A 97 1.72 -5.95 -16.58
C ILE A 97 2.35 -5.94 -15.19
N GLY A 98 2.97 -7.06 -14.80
CA GLY A 98 3.71 -7.16 -13.54
C GLY A 98 4.93 -6.25 -13.52
N THR A 99 5.13 -5.56 -12.39
CA THR A 99 6.27 -4.67 -12.19
C THR A 99 7.15 -5.10 -11.04
N PHE A 100 6.55 -5.59 -9.98
CA PHE A 100 7.24 -5.98 -8.76
C PHE A 100 6.43 -7.04 -8.01
N SER A 101 7.10 -7.81 -7.15
CA SER A 101 6.46 -8.76 -6.23
C SER A 101 7.31 -8.92 -4.97
N GLY A 102 6.70 -9.39 -3.93
CA GLY A 102 7.36 -9.66 -2.65
C GLY A 102 6.46 -10.49 -1.75
N ASN A 103 6.87 -10.68 -0.50
CA ASN A 103 6.15 -11.56 0.43
C ASN A 103 4.99 -10.84 1.10
N ARG A 104 5.27 -9.82 1.88
CA ARG A 104 4.28 -9.11 2.72
C ARG A 104 4.39 -7.62 2.48
N SER A 105 3.30 -6.99 2.12
CA SER A 105 3.22 -5.55 1.92
C SER A 105 2.65 -4.87 3.14
N ASN A 106 3.16 -3.69 3.50
CA ASN A 106 2.56 -2.85 4.55
C ASN A 106 1.28 -2.12 4.07
N GLY A 107 0.88 -2.30 2.82
CA GLY A 107 -0.41 -1.84 2.33
C GLY A 107 -0.55 -0.34 2.21
N TYR A 108 0.39 0.33 1.55
CA TYR A 108 0.23 1.73 1.23
C TYR A 108 0.31 2.01 -0.28
N MET A 109 -0.35 3.06 -0.69
CA MET A 109 -0.26 3.61 -2.04
C MET A 109 -0.45 5.12 -2.00
N PHE A 110 0.30 5.83 -2.81
CA PHE A 110 0.22 7.28 -2.95
C PHE A 110 -0.01 7.64 -4.41
N VAL A 111 -0.79 8.67 -4.65
CA VAL A 111 -0.88 9.35 -5.93
C VAL A 111 -0.85 10.86 -5.74
N GLY A 112 -0.10 11.53 -6.55
CA GLY A 112 0.04 12.98 -6.50
C GLY A 112 1.05 13.49 -7.51
N ASP A 113 1.37 14.74 -7.38
CA ASP A 113 2.41 15.42 -8.16
C ASP A 113 3.42 16.13 -7.24
N VAL A 114 4.23 17.01 -7.81
CA VAL A 114 5.22 17.79 -7.06
C VAL A 114 4.60 18.82 -6.11
N THR A 115 3.33 19.16 -6.29
CA THR A 115 2.62 20.13 -5.45
C THR A 115 1.93 19.47 -4.26
N GLY A 116 1.57 18.21 -4.40
CA GLY A 116 0.92 17.44 -3.34
C GLY A 116 0.19 16.22 -3.86
N GLY A 117 -0.45 15.54 -2.94
CA GLY A 117 -1.22 14.33 -3.24
C GLY A 117 -1.80 13.68 -2.01
N ILE A 118 -2.28 12.47 -2.18
CA ILE A 118 -2.86 11.69 -1.09
C ILE A 118 -2.26 10.29 -1.06
N GLY A 119 -1.84 9.88 0.13
CA GLY A 119 -1.52 8.50 0.45
C GLY A 119 -2.71 7.81 1.11
N VAL A 120 -2.79 6.51 0.91
CA VAL A 120 -3.74 5.64 1.58
C VAL A 120 -2.96 4.47 2.16
N CYS A 121 -3.10 4.26 3.47
CA CYS A 121 -2.57 3.11 4.18
C CYS A 121 -3.73 2.25 4.68
N MET A 122 -3.71 0.97 4.35
CA MET A 122 -4.69 -0.01 4.82
C MET A 122 -4.01 -0.86 5.88
N HIS A 123 -4.49 -0.76 7.12
CA HIS A 123 -3.92 -1.48 8.26
C HIS A 123 -4.12 -2.99 8.11
N ASP A 124 -3.18 -3.74 8.66
CA ASP A 124 -3.18 -5.21 8.59
C ASP A 124 -3.34 -5.74 7.16
N PHE A 125 -2.74 -5.04 6.20
CA PHE A 125 -2.97 -5.30 4.77
C PHE A 125 -2.64 -6.73 4.35
N TRP A 126 -1.44 -7.23 4.72
CA TRP A 126 -1.06 -8.58 4.37
C TRP A 126 -1.78 -9.63 5.22
N GLN A 127 -2.13 -9.32 6.48
CA GLN A 127 -2.90 -10.19 7.37
C GLN A 127 -4.33 -10.36 6.87
N SER A 128 -4.82 -9.31 6.22
CA SER A 128 -6.18 -9.20 5.73
C SER A 128 -6.33 -9.59 4.27
N TYR A 129 -5.43 -10.43 3.75
CA TYR A 129 -5.58 -10.90 2.37
C TYR A 129 -6.93 -11.62 2.16
N PRO A 130 -7.46 -11.63 0.92
CA PRO A 130 -6.99 -10.95 -0.28
C PRO A 130 -7.43 -9.49 -0.32
N SER A 131 -6.47 -8.57 -0.30
CA SER A 131 -6.72 -7.13 -0.32
C SER A 131 -5.95 -6.46 -1.45
N SER A 132 -6.44 -5.32 -1.93
CA SER A 132 -5.73 -4.55 -2.94
C SER A 132 -5.87 -3.05 -2.73
N LEU A 133 -4.85 -2.32 -3.16
CA LEU A 133 -4.91 -0.87 -3.37
C LEU A 133 -4.69 -0.59 -4.85
N GLU A 134 -5.51 0.25 -5.43
CA GLU A 134 -5.45 0.59 -6.85
C GLU A 134 -5.47 2.09 -7.06
N VAL A 135 -4.62 2.56 -7.95
CA VAL A 135 -4.67 3.92 -8.51
C VAL A 135 -5.06 3.82 -9.95
N SER A 136 -6.01 4.62 -10.39
CA SER A 136 -6.46 4.72 -11.78
C SER A 136 -6.67 6.18 -12.18
N GLY A 137 -6.76 6.43 -13.49
CA GLY A 137 -7.00 7.75 -14.02
C GLY A 137 -5.80 8.69 -13.95
N THR A 138 -4.57 8.19 -13.82
CA THR A 138 -3.38 9.04 -13.74
C THR A 138 -3.11 9.82 -15.02
N LYS A 139 -3.73 9.45 -16.13
CA LYS A 139 -3.69 10.16 -17.42
C LYS A 139 -4.79 11.20 -17.59
N THR A 140 -5.63 11.37 -16.60
CA THR A 140 -6.75 12.30 -16.64
C THR A 140 -6.55 13.43 -15.62
N LEU A 141 -7.48 14.36 -15.57
CA LEU A 141 -7.46 15.44 -14.58
C LEU A 141 -7.76 14.97 -13.16
N VAL A 142 -8.30 13.76 -13.01
CA VAL A 142 -8.69 13.20 -11.72
C VAL A 142 -8.15 11.78 -11.61
N ALA A 143 -7.23 11.56 -10.68
CA ALA A 143 -6.82 10.23 -10.30
C ALA A 143 -7.67 9.72 -9.13
N THR A 144 -7.89 8.42 -9.09
CA THR A 144 -8.68 7.75 -8.04
C THR A 144 -7.84 6.71 -7.33
N ILE A 145 -7.87 6.70 -6.00
CA ILE A 145 -7.38 5.57 -5.20
C ILE A 145 -8.57 4.74 -4.76
N THR A 146 -8.50 3.45 -4.99
CA THR A 146 -9.49 2.47 -4.54
C THR A 146 -8.86 1.49 -3.56
N ALA A 147 -9.43 1.38 -2.38
CA ALA A 147 -9.09 0.34 -1.42
C ALA A 147 -10.08 -0.83 -1.58
N TRP A 148 -9.58 -1.94 -2.08
CA TRP A 148 -10.33 -3.16 -2.26
C TRP A 148 -10.23 -4.00 -0.99
N LEU A 149 -11.30 -4.09 -0.22
CA LEU A 149 -11.37 -4.94 0.98
C LEU A 149 -11.36 -6.42 0.62
N TRP A 150 -11.80 -6.74 -0.58
CA TRP A 150 -11.61 -8.02 -1.24
C TRP A 150 -11.02 -7.76 -2.61
N SER A 151 -9.85 -8.30 -2.88
CA SER A 151 -9.13 -8.03 -4.12
C SER A 151 -9.92 -8.45 -5.36
N PRO A 152 -10.02 -7.61 -6.40
CA PRO A 152 -10.64 -8.02 -7.66
C PRO A 152 -9.80 -9.06 -8.43
N ASP A 153 -8.59 -9.34 -7.97
CA ASP A 153 -7.70 -10.38 -8.52
C ASP A 153 -7.86 -11.72 -7.81
N ALA A 154 -8.64 -11.75 -6.72
CA ALA A 154 -8.89 -12.96 -5.95
C ALA A 154 -10.11 -13.72 -6.50
N GLU A 155 -10.14 -15.00 -6.20
CA GLU A 155 -11.33 -15.81 -6.40
C GLU A 155 -12.50 -15.26 -5.57
N PRO A 156 -13.74 -15.48 -5.97
CA PRO A 156 -14.91 -15.20 -5.14
C PRO A 156 -14.78 -15.88 -3.78
N MET A 157 -15.28 -15.20 -2.74
CA MET A 157 -15.28 -15.77 -1.40
C MET A 157 -16.15 -17.02 -1.38
N ASP A 158 -15.55 -18.18 -1.12
CA ASP A 158 -16.23 -19.44 -0.96
C ASP A 158 -16.11 -19.91 0.50
N LEU A 159 -17.21 -19.96 1.18
CA LEU A 159 -17.29 -20.33 2.60
C LEU A 159 -17.63 -21.80 2.83
N ARG A 160 -17.93 -22.56 1.78
CA ARG A 160 -18.34 -23.97 1.87
C ARG A 160 -17.30 -24.86 2.52
N HIS A 161 -16.01 -24.51 2.41
CA HIS A 161 -14.96 -25.31 3.03
C HIS A 161 -14.89 -25.15 4.56
N TYR A 162 -15.51 -24.13 5.13
CA TYR A 162 -15.63 -23.97 6.58
C TYR A 162 -16.79 -24.78 7.13
N ASP A 163 -17.79 -25.02 6.29
CA ASP A 163 -19.02 -25.66 6.70
C ASP A 163 -19.66 -26.40 5.53
N ASN A 164 -19.14 -27.58 5.27
CA ASN A 164 -19.62 -28.46 4.22
C ASN A 164 -20.51 -29.61 4.76
N VAL A 165 -20.78 -29.57 6.06
CA VAL A 165 -21.67 -30.52 6.75
C VAL A 165 -22.65 -29.72 7.59
N ALA A 166 -23.94 -29.99 7.44
CA ALA A 166 -24.99 -29.35 8.24
C ALA A 166 -24.75 -29.62 9.74
N HIS A 167 -24.88 -28.58 10.54
CA HIS A 167 -24.77 -28.68 11.99
C HIS A 167 -26.08 -29.20 12.58
N ASP A 168 -26.03 -29.91 13.70
CA ASP A 168 -27.19 -30.47 14.38
C ASP A 168 -28.23 -29.43 14.76
N LEU A 169 -27.83 -28.20 14.96
CA LEU A 169 -28.73 -27.10 15.27
C LEU A 169 -29.51 -26.57 14.05
N ASN A 170 -29.25 -27.08 12.89
CA ASN A 170 -29.83 -26.61 11.62
C ASN A 170 -29.75 -25.09 11.52
N ALA A 171 -28.61 -24.54 11.83
CA ALA A 171 -28.46 -23.12 11.77
C ALA A 171 -28.72 -22.67 10.33
N SER A 172 -29.61 -21.74 10.17
CA SER A 172 -30.08 -21.28 8.87
C SER A 172 -29.06 -20.63 7.98
N TYR A 173 -27.87 -20.36 8.52
CA TYR A 173 -26.74 -19.86 7.77
C TYR A 173 -25.90 -20.96 7.11
N GLU A 174 -26.18 -22.20 7.45
CA GLU A 174 -25.44 -23.33 6.92
C GLU A 174 -26.12 -23.83 5.66
N ASP A 175 -25.63 -23.35 4.60
CA ASP A 175 -26.04 -23.83 3.33
C ASP A 175 -25.04 -24.85 2.82
N VAL A 176 -25.31 -26.10 3.09
CA VAL A 176 -24.46 -27.22 2.65
C VAL A 176 -24.66 -27.56 1.18
N GLN A 177 -25.60 -26.91 0.52
CA GLN A 177 -25.78 -27.06 -0.91
C GLN A 177 -24.68 -26.37 -1.67
N GLU A 178 -24.12 -27.04 -2.64
CA GLU A 178 -23.07 -26.49 -3.45
C GLU A 178 -23.48 -25.16 -4.11
N GLY A 179 -22.67 -24.14 -3.92
CA GLY A 179 -22.93 -22.82 -4.47
C GLY A 179 -23.83 -21.90 -3.63
N LEU A 180 -24.37 -22.37 -2.51
CA LEU A 180 -25.31 -21.61 -1.68
C LEU A 180 -24.76 -21.21 -0.29
N SER A 181 -23.47 -21.37 -0.04
CA SER A 181 -22.87 -20.93 1.22
C SER A 181 -23.08 -19.44 1.44
N THR A 182 -23.50 -19.09 2.64
CA THR A 182 -23.81 -17.71 3.02
C THR A 182 -22.71 -17.10 3.90
N PRO A 183 -22.33 -15.83 3.70
CA PRO A 183 -21.45 -15.10 4.60
C PRO A 183 -22.17 -14.61 5.87
N TYR A 184 -23.33 -15.10 6.18
CA TYR A 184 -24.11 -14.67 7.33
C TYR A 184 -23.34 -14.85 8.64
N GLY A 185 -23.26 -13.79 9.42
CA GLY A 185 -22.52 -13.77 10.68
C GLY A 185 -21.02 -13.48 10.53
N ILE A 186 -20.50 -13.33 9.32
CA ILE A 186 -19.11 -12.91 9.08
C ILE A 186 -19.04 -11.39 9.13
N ALA A 187 -18.12 -10.87 9.96
CA ALA A 187 -17.83 -9.46 10.05
C ALA A 187 -16.31 -9.22 9.96
N ARG A 188 -15.92 -8.18 9.28
CA ARG A 188 -14.53 -7.71 9.21
C ARG A 188 -14.48 -6.20 9.38
N THR A 189 -13.61 -5.75 10.26
CA THR A 189 -13.30 -4.33 10.42
C THR A 189 -11.99 -4.04 9.71
N THR A 190 -11.97 -3.00 8.91
CA THR A 190 -10.76 -2.52 8.23
C THR A 190 -10.52 -1.07 8.56
N THR A 191 -9.32 -0.75 9.00
CA THR A 191 -8.91 0.64 9.25
C THR A 191 -8.12 1.15 8.05
N ILE A 192 -8.50 2.31 7.56
CA ILE A 192 -7.83 2.98 6.43
C ILE A 192 -7.42 4.37 6.89
N THR A 193 -6.14 4.70 6.72
CA THR A 193 -5.61 6.03 7.02
C THR A 193 -5.36 6.78 5.72
N PHE A 194 -5.89 8.00 5.65
CA PHE A 194 -5.63 8.93 4.56
C PHE A 194 -4.53 9.90 4.96
N VAL A 195 -3.52 10.06 4.11
CA VAL A 195 -2.32 10.84 4.38
C VAL A 195 -2.16 11.93 3.32
N PRO A 196 -2.87 13.07 3.47
CA PRO A 196 -2.66 14.20 2.56
C PRO A 196 -1.23 14.74 2.72
N GLN A 197 -0.58 15.00 1.61
CA GLN A 197 0.79 15.51 1.58
C GLN A 197 0.90 16.74 0.70
N GLN A 198 1.67 17.71 1.16
CA GLN A 198 2.15 18.80 0.34
C GLN A 198 3.50 18.41 -0.25
N GLY A 199 3.57 18.28 -1.57
CA GLY A 199 4.73 17.77 -2.27
C GLY A 199 4.91 16.25 -2.18
N TYR A 200 5.89 15.74 -2.91
CA TYR A 200 6.24 14.33 -2.92
C TYR A 200 7.37 14.04 -1.90
N ARG A 201 7.13 13.15 -0.97
CA ARG A 201 8.05 12.80 0.13
C ARG A 201 8.96 11.61 -0.16
N GLY A 202 8.77 10.95 -1.29
CA GLY A 202 9.50 9.73 -1.62
C GLY A 202 8.90 8.46 -0.99
N LYS A 203 9.22 7.32 -1.61
CA LYS A 203 8.65 6.03 -1.25
C LYS A 203 8.99 5.55 0.16
N GLN A 204 10.20 5.87 0.63
CA GLN A 204 10.65 5.44 1.95
C GLN A 204 9.83 6.09 3.07
N TRP A 205 9.56 7.38 2.95
CA TRP A 205 8.73 8.08 3.93
C TRP A 205 7.33 7.45 4.04
N PHE A 206 6.70 7.09 2.91
CA PHE A 206 5.39 6.44 2.94
C PHE A 206 5.45 5.05 3.55
N ALA A 207 6.51 4.29 3.31
CA ALA A 207 6.71 2.98 3.94
C ALA A 207 6.85 3.10 5.46
N GLU A 208 7.60 4.08 5.95
CA GLU A 208 7.75 4.37 7.37
C GLU A 208 6.39 4.77 8.00
N GLN A 209 5.63 5.64 7.33
CA GLN A 209 4.29 6.01 7.82
C GLN A 209 3.35 4.81 7.88
N ALA A 210 3.34 3.93 6.88
CA ALA A 210 2.52 2.73 6.90
C ALA A 210 2.87 1.82 8.08
N MET A 211 4.16 1.65 8.37
CA MET A 211 4.61 0.88 9.54
C MET A 211 4.21 1.54 10.86
N GLU A 212 4.28 2.86 10.97
CA GLU A 212 3.85 3.59 12.17
C GLU A 212 2.34 3.47 12.39
N PHE A 213 1.54 3.49 11.33
CA PHE A 213 0.10 3.32 11.45
C PHE A 213 -0.29 1.89 11.84
N ASP A 214 0.42 0.88 11.35
CA ASP A 214 0.18 -0.51 11.74
C ASP A 214 0.63 -0.80 13.18
N LYS A 215 1.64 -0.10 13.64
CA LYS A 215 2.20 -0.25 14.98
C LYS A 215 2.33 1.10 15.67
N PRO A 216 1.22 1.76 15.99
CA PRO A 216 1.26 3.06 16.63
C PRO A 216 1.97 2.97 17.97
N GLY A 217 2.80 3.96 18.25
CA GLY A 217 3.42 4.10 19.57
C GLY A 217 2.36 4.23 20.66
N LEU A 218 2.28 3.27 21.54
CA LEU A 218 1.38 3.32 22.68
C LEU A 218 2.04 4.11 23.83
N LEU A 219 1.37 5.16 24.27
CA LEU A 219 1.77 5.82 25.49
C LEU A 219 1.25 4.98 26.67
N MET A 220 2.17 4.34 27.37
CA MET A 220 1.85 3.57 28.56
C MET A 220 2.42 4.28 29.80
N ALA A 221 1.60 4.44 30.81
CA ALA A 221 2.09 4.85 32.11
C ALA A 221 2.96 3.75 32.73
N SER A 222 3.97 4.13 33.50
CA SER A 222 4.82 3.15 34.16
C SER A 222 4.00 2.26 35.11
N PRO A 223 4.33 0.97 35.26
CA PRO A 223 3.67 0.09 36.23
C PRO A 223 3.65 0.67 37.64
N VAL A 224 4.72 1.35 38.05
CA VAL A 224 4.81 2.02 39.36
C VAL A 224 3.77 3.12 39.51
N TYR A 225 3.66 3.99 38.48
CA TYR A 225 2.65 5.06 38.49
C TYR A 225 1.23 4.49 38.53
N LEU A 226 0.93 3.47 37.71
CA LEU A 226 -0.38 2.82 37.70
C LEU A 226 -0.73 2.19 39.07
N HIS A 227 0.27 1.59 39.72
CA HIS A 227 0.12 1.02 41.07
C HIS A 227 -0.13 2.09 42.11
N GLU A 228 0.65 3.17 42.15
CA GLU A 228 0.48 4.30 43.06
C GLU A 228 -0.91 4.95 42.92
N GLN A 229 -1.38 5.08 41.69
CA GLN A 229 -2.71 5.63 41.38
C GLN A 229 -3.84 4.61 41.60
N ARG A 230 -3.53 3.36 41.96
CA ARG A 230 -4.49 2.26 42.11
C ARG A 230 -5.37 2.06 40.87
N ALA A 231 -4.80 2.28 39.68
CA ALA A 231 -5.52 2.18 38.42
C ALA A 231 -6.19 0.82 38.20
N PHE A 232 -5.55 -0.24 38.73
CA PHE A 232 -6.04 -1.61 38.67
C PHE A 232 -6.43 -2.17 40.06
N GLY A 233 -6.74 -1.29 41.00
CA GLY A 233 -7.12 -1.68 42.35
C GLY A 233 -5.96 -2.10 43.22
N VAL A 234 -6.08 -3.27 43.85
CA VAL A 234 -5.09 -3.81 44.83
C VAL A 234 -4.00 -4.67 44.23
N TRP A 235 -3.77 -4.59 42.95
CA TRP A 235 -2.74 -5.37 42.25
C TRP A 235 -1.35 -4.96 42.72
N SER A 236 -0.48 -5.95 42.93
CA SER A 236 0.92 -5.73 43.31
C SER A 236 1.78 -5.41 42.09
N LEU A 237 2.90 -4.73 42.34
CA LEU A 237 3.98 -4.64 41.37
C LEU A 237 4.67 -6.01 41.22
N PRO A 238 5.38 -6.26 40.10
CA PRO A 238 6.22 -7.44 39.93
C PRO A 238 7.14 -7.61 41.15
N ASP A 239 7.19 -8.82 41.67
CA ASP A 239 7.94 -9.14 42.91
C ASP A 239 8.93 -10.26 42.67
N ARG A 240 10.23 -9.93 42.73
CA ARG A 240 11.35 -10.85 42.58
C ARG A 240 12.10 -11.09 43.91
N SER A 241 11.44 -10.82 45.04
CA SER A 241 12.05 -10.89 46.37
C SER A 241 12.43 -12.30 46.84
N THR A 242 11.86 -13.34 46.21
CA THR A 242 12.20 -14.75 46.52
C THR A 242 12.46 -15.52 45.24
N PRO A 243 13.26 -16.62 45.29
CA PRO A 243 13.52 -17.47 44.13
C PRO A 243 12.24 -18.01 43.44
N PHE A 244 11.23 -18.30 44.24
CA PHE A 244 9.93 -18.73 43.71
C PHE A 244 9.22 -17.62 42.93
N ARG A 245 9.17 -16.43 43.52
CA ARG A 245 8.53 -15.26 42.84
C ARG A 245 9.27 -14.84 41.59
N THR A 246 10.61 -14.82 41.65
CA THR A 246 11.45 -14.61 40.47
C THR A 246 11.08 -15.56 39.35
N LYS A 247 10.94 -16.86 39.67
CA LYS A 247 10.58 -17.87 38.68
C LYS A 247 9.18 -17.66 38.09
N VAL A 248 8.26 -17.10 38.87
CA VAL A 248 6.92 -16.76 38.37
C VAL A 248 7.01 -15.58 37.41
N GLU A 249 7.67 -14.48 37.80
CA GLU A 249 7.83 -13.28 36.99
C GLU A 249 8.58 -13.59 35.68
N ASP A 250 9.64 -14.40 35.73
CA ASP A 250 10.40 -14.81 34.54
C ASP A 250 9.59 -15.63 33.51
N ARG A 251 8.41 -16.12 33.90
CA ARG A 251 7.48 -16.80 32.98
C ARG A 251 6.41 -15.90 32.40
N LEU A 252 6.24 -14.73 33.00
CA LEU A 252 5.28 -13.73 32.56
C LEU A 252 5.91 -12.71 31.60
N ASP A 253 7.25 -12.54 31.66
CA ASP A 253 8.04 -11.76 30.74
C ASP A 253 8.32 -12.55 29.43
#